data_6e99c602ab371fd399fd6376d9a952b2
#
_entry.id   6e99c602ab371fd399fd6376d9a952b2
#
_cell.length_a   1.000
_cell.length_b   1.000
_cell.length_c   1.000
_cell.angle_alpha   90.00
_cell.angle_beta   90.00
_cell.angle_gamma   90.00
#
_symmetry.space_group_name_H-M   'P 1'
#
loop_
_entity.id
_entity.type
_entity.pdbx_description
1 polymer ?
#
loop_
_entity_poly.entity_id
_entity_poly.type
_entity_poly.pdbx_seq_one_letter_code
_entity_poly.pdbx_strand_id
1 'polypeptide(L)'
;LLMILNRIDLGTACTVRNSGEAGILKKIYFYPTKYEIEFSDGNIKHYSSKDLEFEGIEQPEAKLQAPPVPKNGVGENWTAWDPFTGESIVKHHFSTTKDIMWQMITSLNMYNVWFYGIQRALPVLDIDRYVHKYSFTHLNLEPGSFFKIRPRTIAPYFKCRIITVEKEKEFGFIFRTSPLVSEYVQFTIEETELGVWVTCRRTSKGLFS
;
A
#
# COMPACT_ATOMS: atom_id res chain seq x y z
N LEU A 1 8.89 9.19 4.30
CA LEU A 1 10.35 9.22 4.03
C LEU A 1 10.70 9.66 2.61
N LEU A 2 9.78 9.50 1.64
CA LEU A 2 9.99 9.99 0.25
C LEU A 2 10.00 11.53 0.14
N MET A 3 9.47 12.24 1.11
CA MET A 3 9.38 13.72 1.06
C MET A 3 10.67 14.46 1.44
N ILE A 4 11.62 13.84 2.12
CA ILE A 4 12.84 14.52 2.58
C ILE A 4 13.90 14.57 1.47
N LEU A 5 13.97 13.56 0.64
CA LEU A 5 14.93 13.47 -0.47
C LEU A 5 14.67 14.45 -1.63
N ASN A 6 13.45 15.00 -1.73
CA ASN A 6 13.11 16.02 -2.75
C ASN A 6 13.58 17.43 -2.39
N ARG A 7 14.32 17.62 -1.29
CA ARG A 7 14.81 18.95 -0.84
C ARG A 7 16.32 19.11 -0.92
N ILE A 8 17.00 18.21 -1.58
CA ILE A 8 18.45 18.36 -1.80
C ILE A 8 18.64 19.26 -3.01
N ASP A 9 19.23 20.41 -2.78
CA ASP A 9 19.50 21.36 -3.86
C ASP A 9 20.65 20.89 -4.73
N LEU A 10 20.57 21.17 -6.03
CA LEU A 10 21.68 20.93 -6.93
C LEU A 10 22.87 21.79 -6.53
N GLY A 11 24.06 21.27 -6.55
CA GLY A 11 25.27 21.89 -6.06
C GLY A 11 25.62 21.52 -4.62
N THR A 12 24.80 20.73 -3.91
CA THR A 12 25.12 20.25 -2.56
C THR A 12 26.34 19.34 -2.60
N ALA A 13 27.29 19.60 -1.68
CA ALA A 13 28.44 18.74 -1.49
C ALA A 13 28.02 17.40 -0.89
N CYS A 14 28.63 16.32 -1.35
CA CYS A 14 28.36 14.98 -0.86
C CYS A 14 29.63 14.13 -0.85
N THR A 15 29.62 13.11 0.00
CA THR A 15 30.72 12.12 0.10
C THR A 15 30.17 10.73 -0.19
N VAL A 16 30.92 9.97 -0.97
CA VAL A 16 30.59 8.57 -1.26
C VAL A 16 31.00 7.71 -0.06
N ARG A 17 30.07 7.04 0.58
CA ARG A 17 30.29 6.29 1.83
C ARG A 17 31.35 5.21 1.73
N ASN A 18 31.42 4.51 0.60
CA ASN A 18 32.33 3.39 0.42
C ASN A 18 33.77 3.79 0.06
N SER A 19 33.95 4.91 -0.65
CA SER A 19 35.27 5.36 -1.10
C SER A 19 35.80 6.57 -0.34
N GLY A 20 34.92 7.32 0.36
CA GLY A 20 35.26 8.59 0.99
C GLY A 20 35.51 9.74 0.01
N GLU A 21 35.28 9.53 -1.28
CA GLU A 21 35.45 10.56 -2.31
C GLU A 21 34.37 11.63 -2.20
N ALA A 22 34.81 12.90 -2.17
CA ALA A 22 33.91 14.05 -2.15
C ALA A 22 33.55 14.50 -3.57
N GLY A 23 32.30 14.87 -3.75
CA GLY A 23 31.77 15.35 -5.03
C GLY A 23 30.60 16.33 -4.86
N ILE A 24 30.08 16.84 -5.96
CA ILE A 24 28.99 17.81 -5.99
C ILE A 24 27.82 17.21 -6.76
N LEU A 25 26.62 17.34 -6.19
CA LEU A 25 25.40 16.89 -6.81
C LEU A 25 25.04 17.75 -8.03
N LYS A 26 25.01 17.17 -9.21
CA LYS A 26 24.66 17.85 -10.47
C LYS A 26 23.23 17.63 -10.90
N LYS A 27 22.71 16.40 -10.71
CA LYS A 27 21.37 16.04 -11.18
C LYS A 27 20.76 14.92 -10.35
N ILE A 28 19.43 14.92 -10.26
CA ILE A 28 18.65 13.88 -9.62
C ILE A 28 17.72 13.23 -10.65
N TYR A 29 17.77 11.91 -10.76
CA TYR A 29 16.84 11.10 -11.56
C TYR A 29 15.84 10.45 -10.63
N PHE A 30 14.57 10.42 -10.97
CA PHE A 30 13.50 10.01 -10.04
C PHE A 30 13.00 8.56 -10.22
N TYR A 31 13.29 7.92 -11.36
CA TYR A 31 12.80 6.55 -11.62
C TYR A 31 13.87 5.68 -12.29
N PRO A 32 14.57 4.81 -11.57
CA PRO A 32 14.79 4.78 -10.12
C PRO A 32 15.59 6.01 -9.64
N THR A 33 15.43 6.40 -8.37
CA THR A 33 16.15 7.56 -7.83
C THR A 33 17.66 7.33 -7.89
N LYS A 34 18.36 8.10 -8.71
CA LYS A 34 19.80 8.13 -8.84
C LYS A 34 20.32 9.56 -8.78
N TYR A 35 21.47 9.70 -8.20
CA TYR A 35 22.16 10.99 -8.03
C TYR A 35 23.39 10.99 -8.94
N GLU A 36 23.47 12.00 -9.78
CA GLU A 36 24.63 12.24 -10.64
C GLU A 36 25.59 13.15 -9.88
N ILE A 37 26.79 12.63 -9.59
CA ILE A 37 27.82 13.31 -8.81
C ILE A 37 29.01 13.60 -9.71
N GLU A 38 29.45 14.87 -9.70
CA GLU A 38 30.69 15.31 -10.33
C GLU A 38 31.79 15.40 -9.29
N PHE A 39 32.91 14.76 -9.55
CA PHE A 39 34.10 14.76 -8.71
C PHE A 39 35.09 15.85 -9.16
N SER A 40 36.07 16.14 -8.31
CA SER A 40 37.12 17.14 -8.54
C SER A 40 37.98 16.90 -9.81
N ASP A 41 38.02 15.66 -10.25
CA ASP A 41 38.73 15.23 -11.49
C ASP A 41 37.85 15.40 -12.77
N GLY A 42 36.64 15.94 -12.64
CA GLY A 42 35.67 16.11 -13.74
C GLY A 42 34.91 14.83 -14.10
N ASN A 43 35.15 13.71 -13.41
CA ASN A 43 34.42 12.49 -13.63
C ASN A 43 32.99 12.58 -13.07
N ILE A 44 32.03 12.02 -13.81
CA ILE A 44 30.63 11.96 -13.41
C ILE A 44 30.25 10.50 -13.18
N LYS A 45 29.70 10.22 -11.99
CA LYS A 45 29.21 8.87 -11.63
C LYS A 45 27.81 8.96 -11.04
N HIS A 46 27.07 7.84 -11.13
CA HIS A 46 25.71 7.73 -10.62
C HIS A 46 25.66 6.83 -9.38
N TYR A 47 25.01 7.34 -8.33
CA TYR A 47 24.89 6.65 -7.05
C TYR A 47 23.43 6.57 -6.60
N SER A 48 23.14 5.67 -5.69
CA SER A 48 21.88 5.63 -4.97
C SER A 48 21.97 6.44 -3.67
N SER A 49 20.84 6.80 -3.09
CA SER A 49 20.80 7.60 -1.84
C SER A 49 21.52 6.96 -0.66
N LYS A 50 21.59 5.64 -0.61
CA LYS A 50 22.27 4.90 0.46
C LYS A 50 23.81 4.92 0.35
N ASP A 51 24.31 5.23 -0.84
CA ASP A 51 25.75 5.26 -1.13
C ASP A 51 26.37 6.63 -0.92
N LEU A 52 25.53 7.66 -0.67
CA LEU A 52 25.93 9.06 -0.52
C LEU A 52 25.64 9.61 0.87
N GLU A 53 26.46 10.54 1.32
CA GLU A 53 26.27 11.37 2.50
C GLU A 53 26.34 12.84 2.08
N PHE A 54 25.27 13.61 2.32
CA PHE A 54 25.18 15.00 1.91
C PHE A 54 25.54 15.93 3.06
N GLU A 55 26.40 16.93 2.82
CA GLU A 55 26.78 17.91 3.81
C GLU A 55 25.62 18.83 4.19
N GLY A 56 25.47 19.09 5.48
CA GLY A 56 24.44 19.99 6.03
C GLY A 56 23.02 19.45 6.02
N ILE A 57 22.83 18.24 5.58
CA ILE A 57 21.55 17.53 5.67
C ILE A 57 21.73 16.45 6.74
N GLU A 58 21.11 16.65 7.90
CA GLU A 58 20.89 15.52 8.81
C GLU A 58 20.03 14.51 8.03
N GLN A 59 20.72 13.56 7.40
CA GLN A 59 20.07 12.34 6.99
C GLN A 59 19.62 11.70 8.31
N PRO A 60 18.31 11.64 8.59
CA PRO A 60 17.89 10.80 9.69
C PRO A 60 18.51 9.46 9.36
N GLU A 61 19.45 9.01 10.19
CA GLU A 61 19.82 7.61 10.16
C GLU A 61 18.49 6.88 10.21
N ALA A 62 18.04 6.41 9.05
CA ALA A 62 16.95 5.47 9.01
C ALA A 62 17.52 4.17 9.58
N LYS A 63 17.82 4.20 10.87
CA LYS A 63 17.56 3.04 11.69
C LYS A 63 16.06 2.85 11.49
N LEU A 64 15.72 2.07 10.47
CA LEU A 64 14.51 1.30 10.44
C LEU A 64 14.58 0.46 11.73
N GLN A 65 14.30 1.14 12.87
CA GLN A 65 13.93 0.42 14.06
C GLN A 65 12.69 -0.30 13.60
N ALA A 66 12.86 -1.61 13.46
CA ALA A 66 11.71 -2.45 13.24
C ALA A 66 10.65 -1.99 14.25
N PRO A 67 9.42 -1.68 13.79
CA PRO A 67 8.39 -1.19 14.69
C PRO A 67 8.36 -2.12 15.89
N PRO A 68 8.15 -1.60 17.11
CA PRO A 68 8.11 -2.45 18.30
C PRO A 68 7.11 -3.55 18.01
N VAL A 69 7.65 -4.74 17.80
CA VAL A 69 6.84 -5.94 17.55
C VAL A 69 6.01 -6.12 18.81
N PRO A 70 4.66 -6.09 18.73
CA PRO A 70 3.84 -6.39 19.87
C PRO A 70 4.31 -7.73 20.44
N LYS A 71 4.42 -7.84 21.77
CA LYS A 71 4.91 -9.06 22.44
C LYS A 71 4.22 -10.36 22.00
N ASN A 72 3.08 -10.25 21.32
CA ASN A 72 2.21 -11.34 20.88
C ASN A 72 2.11 -11.51 19.36
N GLY A 73 3.06 -11.05 18.58
CA GLY A 73 2.99 -11.39 17.16
C GLY A 73 3.66 -10.40 16.22
N VAL A 74 4.70 -10.87 15.64
CA VAL A 74 5.09 -10.59 14.27
C VAL A 74 3.86 -10.84 13.40
N GLY A 75 3.44 -9.88 12.54
CA GLY A 75 2.33 -9.94 11.63
C GLY A 75 1.67 -11.32 11.52
N GLU A 76 0.62 -11.54 12.30
CA GLU A 76 0.04 -12.86 12.45
C GLU A 76 -0.65 -13.26 11.16
N ASN A 77 -0.14 -14.30 10.53
CA ASN A 77 -0.83 -14.98 9.46
C ASN A 77 -1.35 -16.29 10.00
N TRP A 78 -2.63 -16.39 10.24
CA TRP A 78 -3.23 -17.67 10.58
C TRP A 78 -4.52 -17.90 9.78
N THR A 79 -4.83 -19.15 9.57
CA THR A 79 -6.05 -19.60 8.89
C THR A 79 -6.63 -20.77 9.64
N ALA A 80 -7.91 -20.70 9.94
CA ALA A 80 -8.69 -21.82 10.47
C ALA A 80 -9.87 -22.05 9.54
N TRP A 81 -10.25 -23.31 9.36
CA TRP A 81 -11.41 -23.65 8.53
C TRP A 81 -12.09 -24.94 9.04
N ASP A 82 -13.37 -24.99 8.85
CA ASP A 82 -14.23 -26.15 9.00
C ASP A 82 -15.12 -26.29 7.74
N PRO A 83 -15.94 -27.34 7.58
CA PRO A 83 -16.77 -27.52 6.37
C PRO A 83 -17.76 -26.39 6.06
N PHE A 84 -18.02 -25.48 7.00
CA PHE A 84 -19.04 -24.44 6.89
C PHE A 84 -18.48 -23.03 7.06
N THR A 85 -17.31 -22.90 7.69
CA THR A 85 -16.68 -21.62 7.97
C THR A 85 -15.18 -21.65 7.71
N GLY A 86 -14.65 -20.58 7.17
CA GLY A 86 -13.22 -20.37 7.05
C GLY A 86 -12.87 -18.97 7.54
N GLU A 87 -11.79 -18.84 8.27
CA GLU A 87 -11.28 -17.56 8.71
C GLU A 87 -9.78 -17.44 8.41
N SER A 88 -9.38 -16.28 7.91
CA SER A 88 -7.98 -15.96 7.67
C SER A 88 -7.72 -14.54 8.18
N ILE A 89 -6.65 -14.37 8.93
CA ILE A 89 -6.20 -13.07 9.43
C ILE A 89 -4.78 -12.81 8.95
N VAL A 90 -4.55 -11.63 8.40
CA VAL A 90 -3.23 -11.12 8.04
C VAL A 90 -3.07 -9.76 8.72
N LYS A 91 -2.08 -9.63 9.57
CA LYS A 91 -1.73 -8.37 10.22
C LYS A 91 -0.33 -7.95 9.80
N HIS A 92 -0.16 -6.71 9.32
CA HIS A 92 1.11 -6.19 8.88
C HIS A 92 1.29 -4.72 9.29
N HIS A 93 2.53 -4.34 9.58
CA HIS A 93 2.88 -2.95 9.92
C HIS A 93 3.41 -2.23 8.68
N PHE A 94 2.95 -0.98 8.49
CA PHE A 94 3.41 -0.08 7.44
C PHE A 94 3.92 1.23 8.05
N SER A 95 5.13 1.64 7.66
CA SER A 95 5.71 2.93 8.04
C SER A 95 5.09 4.07 7.23
N THR A 96 3.80 4.30 7.43
CA THR A 96 3.00 5.31 6.73
C THR A 96 1.92 5.88 7.64
N THR A 97 1.20 6.90 7.17
CA THR A 97 0.08 7.48 7.89
C THR A 97 -1.21 6.70 7.63
N LYS A 98 -2.18 6.81 8.54
CA LYS A 98 -3.49 6.16 8.38
C LYS A 98 -4.27 6.70 7.18
N ASP A 99 -4.13 7.99 6.82
CA ASP A 99 -4.77 8.58 5.64
C ASP A 99 -4.27 7.93 4.34
N ILE A 100 -2.96 7.81 4.17
CA ILE A 100 -2.37 7.14 3.00
C ILE A 100 -2.81 5.68 2.94
N MET A 101 -2.81 4.97 4.06
CA MET A 101 -3.25 3.58 4.11
C MET A 101 -4.75 3.45 3.80
N TRP A 102 -5.57 4.37 4.31
CA TRP A 102 -6.99 4.44 3.99
C TRP A 102 -7.22 4.62 2.49
N GLN A 103 -6.52 5.56 1.86
CA GLN A 103 -6.59 5.79 0.43
C GLN A 103 -6.17 4.54 -0.36
N MET A 104 -5.14 3.83 0.06
CA MET A 104 -4.72 2.58 -0.59
C MET A 104 -5.78 1.49 -0.50
N ILE A 105 -6.38 1.28 0.67
CA ILE A 105 -7.38 0.23 0.90
C ILE A 105 -8.68 0.53 0.16
N THR A 106 -9.07 1.81 0.05
CA THR A 106 -10.32 2.21 -0.60
C THR A 106 -10.20 2.53 -2.08
N SER A 107 -9.00 2.59 -2.62
CA SER A 107 -8.72 2.88 -4.03
C SER A 107 -8.82 1.62 -4.89
N LEU A 108 -9.91 1.46 -5.64
CA LEU A 108 -10.18 0.26 -6.43
C LEU A 108 -9.09 -0.04 -7.49
N ASN A 109 -8.46 0.98 -8.03
CA ASN A 109 -7.36 0.83 -9.01
C ASN A 109 -6.11 0.20 -8.41
N MET A 110 -5.95 0.24 -7.10
CA MET A 110 -4.80 -0.33 -6.40
C MET A 110 -5.00 -1.79 -5.99
N TYR A 111 -6.22 -2.33 -6.12
CA TYR A 111 -6.54 -3.70 -5.69
C TYR A 111 -5.70 -4.77 -6.38
N ASN A 112 -5.36 -4.59 -7.65
CA ASN A 112 -4.49 -5.51 -8.38
C ASN A 112 -3.02 -5.49 -7.89
N VAL A 113 -2.62 -4.46 -7.16
CA VAL A 113 -1.24 -4.30 -6.66
C VAL A 113 -1.06 -4.98 -5.31
N TRP A 114 -1.99 -4.75 -4.39
CA TRP A 114 -1.82 -5.18 -3.00
C TRP A 114 -2.78 -6.31 -2.57
N PHE A 115 -3.91 -6.51 -3.26
CA PHE A 115 -4.86 -7.56 -2.92
C PHE A 115 -4.60 -8.80 -3.78
N TYR A 116 -3.81 -9.71 -3.23
CA TYR A 116 -3.44 -10.94 -3.94
C TYR A 116 -4.67 -11.68 -4.48
N GLY A 117 -4.60 -12.05 -5.76
CA GLY A 117 -5.66 -12.78 -6.45
C GLY A 117 -6.73 -11.89 -7.10
N ILE A 118 -6.71 -10.57 -6.92
CA ILE A 118 -7.60 -9.64 -7.61
C ILE A 118 -6.90 -9.01 -8.80
N GLN A 119 -7.41 -9.26 -9.99
CA GLN A 119 -6.87 -8.67 -11.21
C GLN A 119 -7.44 -7.28 -11.47
N ARG A 120 -8.71 -7.07 -11.14
CA ARG A 120 -9.40 -5.80 -11.41
C ARG A 120 -10.52 -5.55 -10.41
N ALA A 121 -10.67 -4.31 -9.98
CA ALA A 121 -11.82 -3.82 -9.23
C ALA A 121 -12.43 -2.63 -9.95
N LEU A 122 -13.76 -2.53 -9.97
CA LEU A 122 -14.52 -1.48 -10.67
C LEU A 122 -15.68 -1.01 -9.82
N PRO A 123 -15.99 0.29 -9.78
CA PRO A 123 -17.22 0.78 -9.16
C PRO A 123 -18.44 0.25 -9.90
N VAL A 124 -19.55 0.09 -9.18
CA VAL A 124 -20.88 -0.14 -9.78
C VAL A 124 -21.64 1.17 -9.67
N LEU A 125 -21.97 1.74 -10.79
CA LEU A 125 -22.78 2.95 -10.86
C LEU A 125 -24.24 2.54 -10.99
N ASP A 126 -25.09 3.03 -10.11
CA ASP A 126 -26.55 2.77 -10.14
C ASP A 126 -27.30 3.58 -11.21
N ILE A 127 -26.60 4.33 -12.03
CA ILE A 127 -27.22 5.24 -12.99
C ILE A 127 -26.74 4.87 -14.41
N ASP A 128 -27.68 4.57 -15.29
CA ASP A 128 -27.53 4.43 -16.75
C ASP A 128 -27.09 5.75 -17.46
N ARG A 129 -26.36 6.59 -16.80
CA ARG A 129 -25.79 7.77 -17.43
C ARG A 129 -24.42 7.43 -18.00
N TYR A 130 -24.20 7.82 -19.23
CA TYR A 130 -22.89 7.88 -19.90
C TYR A 130 -21.88 8.59 -18.99
N VAL A 131 -21.20 7.80 -18.18
CA VAL A 131 -20.15 8.34 -17.32
C VAL A 131 -18.89 8.38 -18.15
N HIS A 132 -18.39 9.56 -18.35
CA HIS A 132 -17.11 9.78 -19.03
C HIS A 132 -16.02 8.88 -18.41
N LYS A 133 -15.18 8.31 -19.30
CA LYS A 133 -14.08 7.38 -19.03
C LYS A 133 -13.15 7.77 -17.87
N TYR A 134 -13.25 8.99 -17.38
CA TYR A 134 -12.42 9.60 -16.33
C TYR A 134 -13.07 9.63 -14.93
N SER A 135 -14.31 9.18 -14.78
CA SER A 135 -15.02 9.20 -13.48
C SER A 135 -14.91 7.89 -12.67
N PHE A 136 -14.08 6.94 -13.11
CA PHE A 136 -14.00 5.62 -12.51
C PHE A 136 -13.13 5.53 -11.22
N THR A 137 -12.61 6.63 -10.74
CA THR A 137 -11.68 6.64 -9.59
C THR A 137 -12.38 6.78 -8.24
N HIS A 138 -13.63 7.18 -8.20
CA HIS A 138 -14.32 7.41 -6.93
C HIS A 138 -15.31 6.29 -6.62
N LEU A 139 -14.93 5.45 -5.65
CA LEU A 139 -15.85 4.57 -4.98
C LEU A 139 -16.75 5.42 -4.07
N ASN A 140 -18.08 5.26 -4.19
CA ASN A 140 -18.97 5.77 -3.16
C ASN A 140 -18.76 4.95 -1.88
N LEU A 141 -18.01 5.51 -0.92
CA LEU A 141 -17.64 4.89 0.34
C LEU A 141 -18.80 5.03 1.36
N GLU A 142 -19.94 4.45 1.01
CA GLU A 142 -21.10 4.38 1.90
C GLU A 142 -21.52 2.93 2.13
N PRO A 143 -21.92 2.56 3.35
CA PRO A 143 -22.54 1.26 3.59
C PRO A 143 -23.73 1.02 2.67
N GLY A 144 -23.80 -0.15 2.07
CA GLY A 144 -24.80 -0.49 1.06
C GLY A 144 -24.41 -0.26 -0.38
N SER A 145 -23.38 0.55 -0.66
CA SER A 145 -22.82 0.75 -2.01
C SER A 145 -22.16 -0.52 -2.55
N PHE A 146 -21.99 -0.57 -3.87
CA PHE A 146 -21.47 -1.75 -4.56
C PHE A 146 -20.25 -1.42 -5.41
N PHE A 147 -19.35 -2.41 -5.49
CA PHE A 147 -18.30 -2.47 -6.50
C PHE A 147 -18.15 -3.91 -7.01
N LYS A 148 -17.34 -4.11 -8.05
CA LYS A 148 -17.11 -5.42 -8.64
C LYS A 148 -15.63 -5.76 -8.60
N ILE A 149 -15.31 -7.00 -8.26
CA ILE A 149 -13.95 -7.54 -8.35
C ILE A 149 -13.90 -8.68 -9.34
N ARG A 150 -12.76 -8.83 -10.01
CA ARG A 150 -12.47 -9.95 -10.90
C ARG A 150 -11.12 -10.56 -10.51
N PRO A 151 -11.10 -11.84 -10.06
CA PRO A 151 -9.86 -12.47 -9.61
C PRO A 151 -8.91 -12.85 -10.76
N ARG A 152 -9.46 -13.23 -11.93
CA ARG A 152 -8.66 -13.65 -13.10
C ARG A 152 -9.33 -13.16 -14.39
N THR A 153 -8.56 -13.12 -15.49
CA THR A 153 -9.04 -12.63 -16.79
C THR A 153 -10.29 -13.35 -17.28
N ILE A 154 -10.39 -14.65 -17.05
CA ILE A 154 -11.50 -15.50 -17.50
C ILE A 154 -12.61 -15.64 -16.43
N ALA A 155 -12.34 -15.22 -15.18
CA ALA A 155 -13.32 -15.33 -14.11
C ALA A 155 -14.44 -14.29 -14.25
N PRO A 156 -15.67 -14.61 -13.79
CA PRO A 156 -16.74 -13.62 -13.73
C PRO A 156 -16.41 -12.50 -12.73
N TYR A 157 -17.11 -11.37 -12.85
CA TYR A 157 -17.08 -10.33 -11.83
C TYR A 157 -17.94 -10.73 -10.64
N PHE A 158 -17.38 -10.65 -9.46
CA PHE A 158 -18.13 -10.77 -8.21
C PHE A 158 -18.60 -9.40 -7.75
N LYS A 159 -19.89 -9.28 -7.44
CA LYS A 159 -20.47 -8.05 -6.90
C LYS A 159 -20.21 -8.00 -5.41
N CYS A 160 -19.47 -7.00 -4.97
CA CYS A 160 -19.17 -6.73 -3.56
C CYS A 160 -20.13 -5.67 -3.04
N ARG A 161 -20.66 -5.87 -1.85
CA ARG A 161 -21.46 -4.89 -1.11
C ARG A 161 -20.64 -4.37 0.05
N ILE A 162 -20.51 -3.04 0.17
CA ILE A 162 -19.86 -2.39 1.30
C ILE A 162 -20.77 -2.53 2.53
N ILE A 163 -20.21 -2.98 3.64
CA ILE A 163 -20.93 -3.22 4.90
C ILE A 163 -20.54 -2.17 5.93
N THR A 164 -19.23 -1.94 6.10
CA THR A 164 -18.69 -1.05 7.12
C THR A 164 -17.77 -0.02 6.48
N VAL A 165 -17.93 1.24 6.88
CA VAL A 165 -17.03 2.34 6.52
C VAL A 165 -16.89 3.25 7.72
N GLU A 166 -15.74 3.17 8.39
CA GLU A 166 -15.30 4.15 9.38
C GLU A 166 -14.00 4.76 8.85
N LYS A 167 -14.04 6.01 8.41
CA LYS A 167 -12.89 6.67 7.76
C LYS A 167 -11.62 6.51 8.58
N GLU A 168 -10.54 6.10 7.90
CA GLU A 168 -9.20 5.90 8.46
C GLU A 168 -9.13 4.86 9.60
N LYS A 169 -10.16 4.03 9.77
CA LYS A 169 -10.24 3.06 10.86
C LYS A 169 -10.69 1.69 10.41
N GLU A 170 -11.83 1.60 9.71
CA GLU A 170 -12.38 0.32 9.31
C GLU A 170 -13.05 0.39 7.93
N PHE A 171 -12.79 -0.62 7.10
CA PHE A 171 -13.45 -0.84 5.82
C PHE A 171 -13.80 -2.30 5.66
N GLY A 172 -15.08 -2.58 5.40
CA GLY A 172 -15.57 -3.96 5.26
C GLY A 172 -16.55 -4.13 4.12
N PHE A 173 -16.44 -5.26 3.41
CA PHE A 173 -17.35 -5.63 2.34
C PHE A 173 -17.60 -7.13 2.28
N ILE A 174 -18.74 -7.52 1.71
CA ILE A 174 -19.14 -8.90 1.50
C ILE A 174 -19.36 -9.18 0.02
N PHE A 175 -19.01 -10.38 -0.42
CA PHE A 175 -19.34 -10.86 -1.77
C PHE A 175 -19.62 -12.36 -1.75
N ARG A 176 -20.26 -12.86 -2.81
CA ARG A 176 -20.53 -14.29 -2.99
C ARG A 176 -19.58 -14.85 -4.03
N THR A 177 -18.85 -15.89 -3.64
CA THR A 177 -17.99 -16.67 -4.54
C THR A 177 -18.78 -17.76 -5.26
N SER A 178 -19.84 -18.25 -4.62
CA SER A 178 -20.82 -19.18 -5.19
C SER A 178 -22.21 -18.91 -4.57
N PRO A 179 -23.29 -19.52 -5.09
CA PRO A 179 -24.61 -19.38 -4.48
C PRO A 179 -24.69 -19.79 -3.01
N LEU A 180 -23.79 -20.69 -2.58
CA LEU A 180 -23.78 -21.27 -1.24
C LEU A 180 -22.67 -20.72 -0.33
N VAL A 181 -21.75 -19.90 -0.88
CA VAL A 181 -20.60 -19.37 -0.12
C VAL A 181 -20.53 -17.88 -0.23
N SER A 182 -20.46 -17.21 0.90
CA SER A 182 -20.21 -15.78 1.02
C SER A 182 -18.90 -15.52 1.75
N GLU A 183 -18.16 -14.53 1.28
CA GLU A 183 -16.94 -14.04 1.93
C GLU A 183 -17.15 -12.62 2.45
N TYR A 184 -16.78 -12.39 3.70
CA TYR A 184 -16.67 -11.08 4.31
C TYR A 184 -15.20 -10.72 4.46
N VAL A 185 -14.82 -9.56 3.98
CA VAL A 185 -13.46 -9.01 4.08
C VAL A 185 -13.53 -7.72 4.89
N GLN A 186 -12.72 -7.62 5.92
CA GLN A 186 -12.65 -6.48 6.82
C GLN A 186 -11.18 -6.04 6.97
N PHE A 187 -10.95 -4.74 6.82
CA PHE A 187 -9.68 -4.08 7.10
C PHE A 187 -9.85 -3.19 8.32
N THR A 188 -8.92 -3.30 9.27
CA THR A 188 -8.82 -2.36 10.39
C THR A 188 -7.45 -1.70 10.38
N ILE A 189 -7.40 -0.40 10.68
CA ILE A 189 -6.19 0.42 10.72
C ILE A 189 -6.00 0.91 12.15
N GLU A 190 -4.87 0.57 12.75
CA GLU A 190 -4.48 1.00 14.09
C GLU A 190 -3.21 1.86 13.99
N GLU A 191 -3.29 3.11 14.47
CA GLU A 191 -2.16 4.04 14.45
C GLU A 191 -1.17 3.72 15.56
N THR A 192 0.12 3.87 15.26
CA THR A 192 1.23 3.76 16.21
C THR A 192 2.21 4.91 16.03
N GLU A 193 3.13 5.09 16.94
CA GLU A 193 4.18 6.13 16.84
C GLU A 193 5.05 6.00 15.58
N LEU A 194 5.21 4.79 15.05
CA LEU A 194 6.08 4.49 13.90
C LEU A 194 5.34 4.17 12.61
N GLY A 195 4.03 4.38 12.56
CA GLY A 195 3.20 4.08 11.40
C GLY A 195 1.86 3.47 11.76
N VAL A 196 1.39 2.53 10.97
CA VAL A 196 0.07 1.90 11.16
C VAL A 196 0.14 0.38 11.08
N TRP A 197 -0.61 -0.29 11.94
CA TRP A 197 -0.95 -1.68 11.77
C TRP A 197 -2.22 -1.81 10.93
N VAL A 198 -2.16 -2.67 9.94
CA VAL A 198 -3.33 -3.05 9.14
C VAL A 198 -3.62 -4.52 9.37
N THR A 199 -4.85 -4.81 9.77
CA THR A 199 -5.35 -6.17 9.89
C THR A 199 -6.39 -6.41 8.80
N CYS A 200 -6.15 -7.40 7.94
CA CYS A 200 -7.12 -7.92 7.00
C CYS A 200 -7.69 -9.23 7.55
N ARG A 201 -8.98 -9.24 7.88
CA ARG A 201 -9.73 -10.43 8.28
C ARG A 201 -10.62 -10.86 7.11
N ARG A 202 -10.51 -12.10 6.70
CA ARG A 202 -11.42 -12.72 5.73
C ARG A 202 -12.18 -13.85 6.42
N THR A 203 -13.49 -13.82 6.33
CA THR A 203 -14.35 -14.88 6.86
C THR A 203 -15.22 -15.40 5.73
N SER A 204 -15.13 -16.68 5.43
CA SER A 204 -16.02 -17.37 4.50
C SER A 204 -17.10 -18.15 5.30
N LYS A 205 -18.31 -18.14 4.78
CA LYS A 205 -19.44 -18.89 5.35
C LYS A 205 -20.21 -19.58 4.23
N GLY A 206 -20.47 -20.86 4.42
CA GLY A 206 -21.26 -21.66 3.49
C GLY A 206 -20.85 -23.12 3.44
N LEU A 207 -21.46 -23.89 2.55
CA LEU A 207 -21.12 -25.30 2.34
C LEU A 207 -19.80 -25.39 1.56
N PHE A 208 -18.80 -26.05 2.14
CA PHE A 208 -17.45 -26.20 1.59
C PHE A 208 -16.69 -24.86 1.46
N SER A 209 -16.79 -24.01 2.47
CA SER A 209 -16.06 -22.74 2.55
C SER A 209 -14.58 -22.94 2.87
#